data_6a21d4af8b9025d95d665aaa80a3829f
#
_entry.id   6a21d4af8b9025d95d665aaa80a3829f
#
_cell.length_a   1.000
_cell.length_b   1.000
_cell.length_c   1.000
_cell.angle_alpha   90.00
_cell.angle_beta   90.00
_cell.angle_gamma   90.00
#
_symmetry.space_group_name_H-M   'P 1'
#
loop_
_entity.id
_entity.type
_entity.pdbx_description
1 polymer ?
#
loop_
_entity_poly.entity_id
_entity_poly.type
_entity_poly.pdbx_seq_one_letter_code
_entity_poly.pdbx_strand_id
1 'polypeptide(L)'
;YSLVIRIAPPWYMTQLAYWGYFLLFLLLLWGLVYMAIRRYRRKRDIIIEKLNRQKRDEIYESKLRFFTNITHEFCTPLTLISGPCEKILSYAGTDGYIRKYADLVQQNAQKLNSLIQELIEFRRLETGHKVLDIQEVAVDEHTRGIAESFGEWVESRKVDYQLNIEEGDRWNTDVSCLSKIVNNLISNAFKYTSDGGKITVEQCIEGERLCIRVSNSGKGIKKEN
;
A
#
# COMPACT_ATOMS: atom_id res chain seq x y z
N TYR A 1 -44.72 64.17 66.80
CA TYR A 1 -43.59 64.24 65.83
C TYR A 1 -43.08 62.81 65.60
N SER A 2 -43.16 62.28 64.35
CA SER A 2 -42.61 60.99 63.99
C SER A 2 -41.28 61.21 63.25
N LEU A 3 -40.22 60.70 63.81
CA LEU A 3 -38.90 60.71 63.20
C LEU A 3 -38.76 59.54 62.31
N VAL A 4 -38.67 59.75 61.01
CA VAL A 4 -38.42 58.66 60.00
C VAL A 4 -36.93 58.63 59.69
N ILE A 5 -36.23 57.62 60.22
CA ILE A 5 -34.82 57.39 59.94
C ILE A 5 -34.76 56.48 58.70
N ARG A 6 -34.27 56.93 57.55
CA ARG A 6 -33.97 56.16 56.37
C ARG A 6 -32.50 55.74 56.42
N ILE A 7 -32.24 54.46 56.65
CA ILE A 7 -30.88 53.92 56.54
C ILE A 7 -30.64 53.52 55.09
N ALA A 8 -29.70 54.18 54.44
CA ALA A 8 -29.30 53.81 53.09
C ALA A 8 -28.57 52.38 53.09
N PRO A 9 -28.90 51.54 52.17
CA PRO A 9 -28.22 50.25 52.10
C PRO A 9 -26.72 50.43 51.82
N PRO A 10 -25.84 49.57 52.37
CA PRO A 10 -24.39 49.63 52.13
C PRO A 10 -24.11 49.55 50.65
N TRP A 11 -23.00 50.14 50.15
CA TRP A 11 -22.63 50.29 48.75
C TRP A 11 -22.57 48.96 48.00
N TYR A 12 -22.20 47.83 48.66
CA TYR A 12 -22.12 46.50 48.11
C TYR A 12 -23.48 45.80 47.95
N MET A 13 -24.58 46.33 48.43
CA MET A 13 -25.97 45.88 48.28
C MET A 13 -26.79 46.78 47.33
N THR A 14 -26.15 47.65 46.59
CA THR A 14 -26.82 48.49 45.58
C THR A 14 -27.04 47.70 44.29
N GLN A 15 -28.08 48.09 43.51
CA GLN A 15 -28.32 47.42 42.21
C GLN A 15 -27.10 47.52 41.27
N LEU A 16 -26.36 48.61 41.34
CA LEU A 16 -25.10 48.74 40.54
C LEU A 16 -24.02 47.72 40.96
N ALA A 17 -23.90 47.42 42.27
CA ALA A 17 -22.95 46.39 42.75
C ALA A 17 -23.33 44.99 42.24
N TYR A 18 -24.61 44.65 42.20
CA TYR A 18 -25.06 43.34 41.65
C TYR A 18 -24.77 43.24 40.15
N TRP A 19 -24.95 44.28 39.37
CA TRP A 19 -24.54 44.30 37.96
C TRP A 19 -23.01 44.14 37.80
N GLY A 20 -22.23 44.77 38.68
CA GLY A 20 -20.77 44.61 38.73
C GLY A 20 -20.34 43.15 39.02
N TYR A 21 -20.97 42.49 40.00
CA TYR A 21 -20.71 41.08 40.33
C TYR A 21 -21.10 40.15 39.19
N PHE A 22 -22.24 40.41 38.52
CA PHE A 22 -22.67 39.65 37.36
C PHE A 22 -21.67 39.74 36.19
N LEU A 23 -21.18 40.94 35.91
CA LEU A 23 -20.19 41.17 34.86
C LEU A 23 -18.85 40.52 35.18
N LEU A 24 -18.42 40.59 36.45
CA LEU A 24 -17.21 39.86 36.91
C LEU A 24 -17.35 38.37 36.79
N PHE A 25 -18.51 37.81 37.13
CA PHE A 25 -18.81 36.37 36.96
C PHE A 25 -18.74 35.98 35.50
N LEU A 26 -19.32 36.76 34.58
CA LEU A 26 -19.24 36.48 33.12
C LEU A 26 -17.79 36.50 32.60
N LEU A 27 -16.97 37.47 33.06
CA LEU A 27 -15.55 37.53 32.70
C LEU A 27 -14.77 36.31 33.20
N LEU A 28 -15.03 35.89 34.44
CA LEU A 28 -14.39 34.67 34.97
C LEU A 28 -14.80 33.39 34.19
N LEU A 29 -16.11 33.30 33.90
CA LEU A 29 -16.63 32.19 33.11
C LEU A 29 -16.02 32.18 31.71
N TRP A 30 -15.97 33.35 31.05
CA TRP A 30 -15.31 33.47 29.73
C TRP A 30 -13.84 33.10 29.79
N GLY A 31 -13.10 33.54 30.81
CA GLY A 31 -11.69 33.14 31.01
C GLY A 31 -11.48 31.64 31.19
N LEU A 32 -12.36 30.98 31.97
CA LEU A 32 -12.33 29.51 32.15
C LEU A 32 -12.58 28.78 30.84
N VAL A 33 -13.62 29.18 30.09
CA VAL A 33 -13.95 28.60 28.79
C VAL A 33 -12.79 28.81 27.80
N TYR A 34 -12.23 30.01 27.74
CA TYR A 34 -11.10 30.33 26.88
C TYR A 34 -9.87 29.48 27.23
N MET A 35 -9.55 29.31 28.52
CA MET A 35 -8.45 28.44 28.94
C MET A 35 -8.72 26.98 28.62
N ALA A 36 -9.95 26.49 28.80
CA ALA A 36 -10.33 25.12 28.45
C ALA A 36 -10.16 24.83 26.94
N ILE A 37 -10.68 25.75 26.10
CA ILE A 37 -10.53 25.65 24.63
C ILE A 37 -9.05 25.68 24.23
N ARG A 38 -8.26 26.57 24.81
CA ARG A 38 -6.82 26.68 24.54
C ARG A 38 -6.06 25.42 24.93
N ARG A 39 -6.38 24.81 26.09
CA ARG A 39 -5.80 23.52 26.52
C ARG A 39 -6.19 22.37 25.59
N TYR A 40 -7.46 22.33 25.15
CA TYR A 40 -7.94 21.32 24.22
C TYR A 40 -7.23 21.41 22.86
N ARG A 41 -7.13 22.62 22.30
CA ARG A 41 -6.41 22.85 21.01
C ARG A 41 -4.95 22.42 21.10
N ARG A 42 -4.23 22.79 22.16
CA ARG A 42 -2.82 22.38 22.35
C ARG A 42 -2.67 20.85 22.41
N LYS A 43 -3.54 20.16 23.15
CA LYS A 43 -3.51 18.69 23.19
C LYS A 43 -3.74 18.05 21.81
N ARG A 44 -4.72 18.57 21.09
CA ARG A 44 -5.03 18.11 19.73
C ARG A 44 -3.83 18.31 18.78
N ASP A 45 -3.21 19.48 18.83
CA ASP A 45 -2.09 19.81 17.94
C ASP A 45 -0.88 18.91 18.22
N ILE A 46 -0.59 18.60 19.49
CA ILE A 46 0.45 17.64 19.90
C ILE A 46 0.15 16.22 19.38
N ILE A 47 -1.11 15.78 19.45
CA ILE A 47 -1.52 14.45 18.96
C ILE A 47 -1.36 14.38 17.43
N ILE A 48 -1.80 15.43 16.71
CA ILE A 48 -1.68 15.50 15.25
C ILE A 48 -0.20 15.48 14.84
N GLU A 49 0.65 16.25 15.51
CA GLU A 49 2.09 16.27 15.24
C GLU A 49 2.74 14.89 15.48
N LYS A 50 2.37 14.23 16.58
CA LYS A 50 2.86 12.88 16.91
C LYS A 50 2.44 11.85 15.86
N LEU A 51 1.16 11.87 15.43
CA LEU A 51 0.65 11.01 14.37
C LEU A 51 1.36 11.25 13.02
N ASN A 52 1.60 12.52 12.67
CA ASN A 52 2.31 12.87 11.44
C ASN A 52 3.77 12.44 11.47
N ARG A 53 4.40 12.48 12.65
CA ARG A 53 5.77 11.98 12.84
C ARG A 53 5.82 10.46 12.69
N GLN A 54 4.92 9.74 13.36
CA GLN A 54 4.83 8.28 13.23
C GLN A 54 4.61 7.84 11.78
N LYS A 55 3.68 8.48 11.07
CA LYS A 55 3.48 8.19 9.62
C LYS A 55 4.73 8.42 8.78
N ARG A 56 5.48 9.48 9.05
CA ARG A 56 6.75 9.74 8.33
C ARG A 56 7.78 8.67 8.61
N ASP A 57 7.90 8.26 9.87
CA ASP A 57 8.86 7.23 10.28
C ASP A 57 8.50 5.87 9.67
N GLU A 58 7.21 5.48 9.65
CA GLU A 58 6.73 4.26 8.97
C GLU A 58 7.02 4.27 7.46
N ILE A 59 6.77 5.40 6.79
CA ILE A 59 7.10 5.57 5.35
C ILE A 59 8.61 5.46 5.14
N TYR A 60 9.42 6.07 6.00
CA TYR A 60 10.88 6.03 5.90
C TYR A 60 11.43 4.61 6.11
N GLU A 61 10.94 3.88 7.11
CA GLU A 61 11.31 2.49 7.34
C GLU A 61 10.89 1.57 6.18
N SER A 62 9.68 1.78 5.65
CA SER A 62 9.21 1.05 4.47
C SER A 62 10.13 1.29 3.26
N LYS A 63 10.55 2.55 3.03
CA LYS A 63 11.51 2.89 1.99
C LYS A 63 12.86 2.20 2.19
N LEU A 64 13.39 2.21 3.41
CA LEU A 64 14.67 1.54 3.70
C LEU A 64 14.59 0.03 3.45
N ARG A 65 13.53 -0.64 3.92
CA ARG A 65 13.30 -2.07 3.65
C ARG A 65 13.22 -2.35 2.15
N PHE A 66 12.48 -1.53 1.41
CA PHE A 66 12.37 -1.64 -0.03
C PHE A 66 13.72 -1.54 -0.72
N PHE A 67 14.55 -0.53 -0.41
CA PHE A 67 15.89 -0.39 -0.97
C PHE A 67 16.82 -1.54 -0.61
N THR A 68 16.75 -2.03 0.63
CA THR A 68 17.53 -3.19 1.07
C THR A 68 17.16 -4.43 0.28
N ASN A 69 15.86 -4.71 0.14
CA ASN A 69 15.36 -5.88 -0.61
C ASN A 69 15.75 -5.80 -2.09
N ILE A 70 15.57 -4.64 -2.72
CA ILE A 70 15.96 -4.44 -4.13
C ILE A 70 17.47 -4.62 -4.33
N THR A 71 18.29 -4.12 -3.40
CA THR A 71 19.75 -4.32 -3.47
C THR A 71 20.09 -5.80 -3.46
N HIS A 72 19.49 -6.58 -2.57
CA HIS A 72 19.67 -8.03 -2.54
C HIS A 72 19.18 -8.72 -3.82
N GLU A 73 18.03 -8.31 -4.34
CA GLU A 73 17.48 -8.85 -5.59
C GLU A 73 18.29 -8.49 -6.83
N PHE A 74 19.01 -7.35 -6.82
CA PHE A 74 19.97 -7.00 -7.88
C PHE A 74 21.28 -7.74 -7.76
N CYS A 75 21.79 -7.93 -6.55
CA CYS A 75 23.06 -8.63 -6.34
C CYS A 75 23.01 -10.09 -6.83
N THR A 76 21.89 -10.76 -6.66
CA THR A 76 21.73 -12.17 -7.06
C THR A 76 21.92 -12.38 -8.58
N PRO A 77 21.14 -11.76 -9.50
CA PRO A 77 21.35 -11.92 -10.94
C PRO A 77 22.69 -11.37 -11.40
N LEU A 78 23.22 -10.32 -10.78
CA LEU A 78 24.55 -9.80 -11.10
C LEU A 78 25.63 -10.83 -10.83
N THR A 79 25.58 -11.51 -9.68
CA THR A 79 26.51 -12.60 -9.35
C THR A 79 26.36 -13.77 -10.31
N LEU A 80 25.11 -14.11 -10.69
CA LEU A 80 24.80 -15.17 -11.66
C LEU A 80 25.15 -14.81 -13.11
N ILE A 81 25.40 -13.56 -13.41
CA ILE A 81 25.98 -13.09 -14.67
C ILE A 81 27.52 -13.17 -14.60
N SER A 82 28.13 -12.63 -13.55
CA SER A 82 29.59 -12.54 -13.41
C SER A 82 30.26 -13.91 -13.39
N GLY A 83 29.73 -14.88 -12.62
CA GLY A 83 30.29 -16.22 -12.53
C GLY A 83 30.36 -16.98 -13.86
N PRO A 84 29.27 -17.09 -14.64
CA PRO A 84 29.31 -17.67 -15.99
C PRO A 84 30.22 -16.89 -16.96
N CYS A 85 30.27 -15.54 -16.90
CA CYS A 85 31.19 -14.76 -17.72
C CYS A 85 32.65 -15.14 -17.45
N GLU A 86 33.06 -15.26 -16.19
CA GLU A 86 34.40 -15.72 -15.81
C GLU A 86 34.71 -17.11 -16.36
N LYS A 87 33.74 -18.03 -16.28
CA LYS A 87 33.87 -19.37 -16.82
C LYS A 87 33.96 -19.41 -18.35
N ILE A 88 33.21 -18.57 -19.06
CA ILE A 88 33.30 -18.41 -20.51
C ILE A 88 34.69 -17.88 -20.90
N LEU A 89 35.17 -16.87 -20.19
CA LEU A 89 36.47 -16.25 -20.45
C LEU A 89 37.66 -17.17 -20.15
N SER A 90 37.54 -18.09 -19.19
CA SER A 90 38.59 -19.04 -18.79
C SER A 90 38.62 -20.32 -19.59
N TYR A 91 37.65 -20.57 -20.46
CA TYR A 91 37.46 -21.86 -21.14
C TYR A 91 37.88 -21.85 -22.61
N ALA A 92 38.76 -22.77 -23.00
CA ALA A 92 39.26 -22.94 -24.36
C ALA A 92 38.65 -24.18 -25.09
N GLY A 93 37.35 -24.49 -24.86
CA GLY A 93 36.74 -25.76 -25.32
C GLY A 93 35.35 -25.62 -25.97
N THR A 94 34.71 -26.74 -26.27
CA THR A 94 33.56 -26.95 -27.14
C THR A 94 32.34 -26.03 -27.02
N ASP A 95 31.68 -25.72 -28.14
CA ASP A 95 30.51 -24.83 -28.31
C ASP A 95 29.34 -25.04 -27.33
N GLY A 96 29.07 -26.30 -26.92
CA GLY A 96 27.97 -26.60 -26.00
C GLY A 96 28.15 -26.05 -24.58
N TYR A 97 29.40 -25.97 -24.12
CA TYR A 97 29.70 -25.39 -22.79
C TYR A 97 29.51 -23.88 -22.78
N ILE A 98 30.02 -23.20 -23.78
CA ILE A 98 29.87 -21.74 -23.95
C ILE A 98 28.39 -21.37 -24.06
N ARG A 99 27.62 -22.10 -24.86
CA ARG A 99 26.19 -21.87 -25.05
C ARG A 99 25.40 -21.94 -23.72
N LYS A 100 25.63 -22.98 -22.91
CA LYS A 100 24.98 -23.13 -21.60
C LYS A 100 25.22 -21.95 -20.69
N TYR A 101 26.45 -21.43 -20.61
CA TYR A 101 26.73 -20.27 -19.75
C TYR A 101 26.29 -18.95 -20.36
N ALA A 102 26.29 -18.81 -21.68
CA ALA A 102 25.71 -17.68 -22.38
C ALA A 102 24.18 -17.56 -22.13
N ASP A 103 23.47 -18.70 -22.23
CA ASP A 103 22.02 -18.75 -21.92
C ASP A 103 21.75 -18.34 -20.46
N LEU A 104 22.59 -18.80 -19.52
CA LEU A 104 22.47 -18.43 -18.10
C LEU A 104 22.71 -16.94 -17.88
N VAL A 105 23.71 -16.35 -18.53
CA VAL A 105 23.99 -14.91 -18.51
C VAL A 105 22.79 -14.14 -19.05
N GLN A 106 22.25 -14.55 -20.20
CA GLN A 106 21.12 -13.90 -20.85
C GLN A 106 19.87 -13.90 -19.95
N GLN A 107 19.53 -15.05 -19.36
CA GLN A 107 18.39 -15.17 -18.43
C GLN A 107 18.53 -14.24 -17.23
N ASN A 108 19.71 -14.16 -16.63
CA ASN A 108 19.95 -13.30 -15.47
C ASN A 108 19.99 -11.81 -15.84
N ALA A 109 20.49 -11.46 -17.02
CA ALA A 109 20.43 -10.09 -17.54
C ALA A 109 18.98 -9.65 -17.79
N GLN A 110 18.14 -10.52 -18.34
CA GLN A 110 16.71 -10.27 -18.52
C GLN A 110 16.00 -10.06 -17.18
N LYS A 111 16.30 -10.89 -16.18
CA LYS A 111 15.76 -10.76 -14.82
C LYS A 111 16.16 -9.43 -14.19
N LEU A 112 17.43 -9.03 -14.33
CA LEU A 112 17.91 -7.74 -13.84
C LEU A 112 17.19 -6.57 -14.53
N ASN A 113 16.98 -6.65 -15.84
CA ASN A 113 16.23 -5.62 -16.59
C ASN A 113 14.78 -5.51 -16.10
N SER A 114 14.10 -6.64 -15.82
CA SER A 114 12.74 -6.62 -15.25
C SER A 114 12.70 -5.91 -13.89
N LEU A 115 13.67 -6.20 -13.01
CA LEU A 115 13.77 -5.54 -11.69
C LEU A 115 14.02 -4.03 -11.81
N ILE A 116 14.84 -3.61 -12.77
CA ILE A 116 15.07 -2.17 -13.05
C ILE A 116 13.76 -1.51 -13.51
N GLN A 117 12.99 -2.15 -14.40
CA GLN A 117 11.71 -1.62 -14.85
C GLN A 117 10.70 -1.50 -13.71
N GLU A 118 10.61 -2.49 -12.84
CA GLU A 118 9.77 -2.44 -11.64
C GLU A 118 10.17 -1.28 -10.70
N LEU A 119 11.46 -1.05 -10.53
CA LEU A 119 11.97 0.08 -9.74
C LEU A 119 11.60 1.43 -10.36
N ILE A 120 11.73 1.58 -11.69
CA ILE A 120 11.36 2.81 -12.41
C ILE A 120 9.85 3.06 -12.28
N GLU A 121 9.02 2.02 -12.41
CA GLU A 121 7.57 2.14 -12.24
C GLU A 121 7.20 2.52 -10.81
N PHE A 122 7.82 1.88 -9.82
CA PHE A 122 7.62 2.25 -8.41
C PHE A 122 7.92 3.73 -8.17
N ARG A 123 9.04 4.23 -8.72
CA ARG A 123 9.41 5.65 -8.64
C ARG A 123 8.37 6.56 -9.30
N ARG A 124 7.83 6.20 -10.46
CA ARG A 124 6.77 6.96 -11.14
C ARG A 124 5.48 7.01 -10.33
N LEU A 125 5.11 5.93 -9.66
CA LEU A 125 3.97 5.87 -8.75
C LEU A 125 4.20 6.75 -7.51
N GLU A 126 5.38 6.67 -6.90
CA GLU A 126 5.74 7.45 -5.70
C GLU A 126 5.71 8.96 -5.96
N THR A 127 6.16 9.39 -7.12
CA THR A 127 6.21 10.81 -7.51
C THR A 127 4.89 11.33 -8.08
N GLY A 128 3.84 10.50 -8.18
CA GLY A 128 2.55 10.90 -8.73
C GLY A 128 2.56 11.18 -10.25
N HIS A 129 3.64 10.81 -10.96
CA HIS A 129 3.78 11.07 -12.40
C HIS A 129 3.16 9.98 -13.29
N LYS A 130 2.54 8.93 -12.70
CA LYS A 130 1.84 7.94 -13.50
C LYS A 130 0.44 8.44 -13.83
N VAL A 131 0.22 8.83 -15.08
CA VAL A 131 -1.10 9.06 -15.63
C VAL A 131 -1.70 7.70 -15.97
N LEU A 132 -2.86 7.38 -15.38
CA LEU A 132 -3.59 6.15 -15.67
C LEU A 132 -4.36 6.34 -16.98
N ASP A 133 -4.29 5.36 -17.87
CA ASP A 133 -5.09 5.29 -19.11
C ASP A 133 -6.37 4.48 -18.81
N ILE A 134 -7.37 5.20 -18.28
CA ILE A 134 -8.64 4.59 -17.89
C ILE A 134 -9.54 4.43 -19.11
N GLN A 135 -9.89 3.20 -19.43
CA GLN A 135 -10.82 2.83 -20.49
C GLN A 135 -11.80 1.75 -20.04
N GLU A 136 -12.92 1.61 -20.74
CA GLU A 136 -13.88 0.55 -20.51
C GLU A 136 -13.33 -0.78 -21.05
N VAL A 137 -13.13 -1.75 -20.16
CA VAL A 137 -12.51 -3.05 -20.45
C VAL A 137 -13.48 -4.18 -20.13
N ALA A 138 -13.55 -5.20 -21.00
CA ALA A 138 -14.18 -6.49 -20.70
C ALA A 138 -13.23 -7.26 -19.74
N VAL A 139 -13.42 -7.03 -18.43
CA VAL A 139 -12.46 -7.50 -17.41
C VAL A 139 -12.52 -9.01 -17.22
N ASP A 140 -13.66 -9.63 -17.51
CA ASP A 140 -13.85 -11.08 -17.53
C ASP A 140 -12.99 -11.76 -18.60
N GLU A 141 -13.09 -11.31 -19.85
CA GLU A 141 -12.27 -11.83 -20.95
C GLU A 141 -10.77 -11.59 -20.69
N HIS A 142 -10.44 -10.39 -20.19
CA HIS A 142 -9.06 -10.01 -19.93
C HIS A 142 -8.43 -10.84 -18.80
N THR A 143 -9.14 -11.00 -17.69
CA THR A 143 -8.67 -11.82 -16.55
C THR A 143 -8.56 -13.29 -16.93
N ARG A 144 -9.54 -13.81 -17.71
CA ARG A 144 -9.53 -15.17 -18.22
C ARG A 144 -8.33 -15.42 -19.13
N GLY A 145 -8.07 -14.53 -20.09
CA GLY A 145 -6.91 -14.66 -20.99
C GLY A 145 -5.58 -14.70 -20.25
N ILE A 146 -5.42 -13.86 -19.19
CA ILE A 146 -4.23 -13.92 -18.35
C ILE A 146 -4.17 -15.25 -17.57
N ALA A 147 -5.28 -15.67 -16.96
CA ALA A 147 -5.31 -16.90 -16.18
C ALA A 147 -5.01 -18.14 -17.02
N GLU A 148 -5.50 -18.20 -18.25
CA GLU A 148 -5.25 -19.30 -19.20
C GLU A 148 -3.79 -19.35 -19.69
N SER A 149 -3.08 -18.23 -19.70
CA SER A 149 -1.65 -18.20 -20.06
C SER A 149 -0.75 -19.02 -19.12
N PHE A 150 -1.26 -19.38 -17.94
CA PHE A 150 -0.58 -20.25 -16.98
C PHE A 150 -0.83 -21.77 -17.21
N GLY A 151 -1.53 -22.15 -18.29
CA GLY A 151 -1.89 -23.53 -18.59
C GLY A 151 -0.74 -24.53 -18.57
N GLU A 152 0.43 -24.19 -19.13
CA GLU A 152 1.64 -25.00 -19.06
C GLU A 152 2.09 -25.30 -17.63
N TRP A 153 1.95 -24.31 -16.72
CA TRP A 153 2.31 -24.50 -15.32
C TRP A 153 1.30 -25.38 -14.59
N VAL A 154 0.01 -25.27 -14.96
CA VAL A 154 -1.05 -26.15 -14.44
C VAL A 154 -0.75 -27.62 -14.77
N GLU A 155 -0.45 -27.92 -16.04
CA GLU A 155 -0.17 -29.26 -16.50
C GLU A 155 1.12 -29.82 -15.90
N SER A 156 2.21 -29.07 -15.99
CA SER A 156 3.53 -29.53 -15.53
C SER A 156 3.59 -29.82 -14.05
N ARG A 157 2.85 -29.04 -13.23
CA ARG A 157 2.81 -29.13 -11.77
C ARG A 157 1.57 -29.84 -11.23
N LYS A 158 0.66 -30.30 -12.12
CA LYS A 158 -0.60 -31.01 -11.79
C LYS A 158 -1.45 -30.27 -10.75
N VAL A 159 -1.55 -28.96 -10.89
CA VAL A 159 -2.30 -28.09 -9.96
C VAL A 159 -3.80 -28.18 -10.28
N ASP A 160 -4.65 -28.33 -9.24
CA ASP A 160 -6.10 -28.12 -9.37
C ASP A 160 -6.37 -26.62 -9.54
N TYR A 161 -6.55 -26.19 -10.79
CA TYR A 161 -6.69 -24.79 -11.17
C TYR A 161 -8.14 -24.48 -11.53
N GLN A 162 -8.79 -23.64 -10.75
CA GLN A 162 -10.21 -23.31 -10.91
C GLN A 162 -10.39 -21.82 -11.23
N LEU A 163 -11.18 -21.53 -12.28
CA LEU A 163 -11.51 -20.18 -12.72
C LEU A 163 -13.00 -19.92 -12.51
N ASN A 164 -13.33 -19.04 -11.55
CA ASN A 164 -14.68 -18.59 -11.23
C ASN A 164 -14.79 -17.11 -11.64
N ILE A 165 -14.94 -16.85 -12.91
CA ILE A 165 -14.98 -15.52 -13.52
C ILE A 165 -16.39 -15.27 -14.04
N GLU A 166 -17.09 -14.26 -13.47
CA GLU A 166 -18.41 -13.85 -13.93
C GLU A 166 -18.31 -13.26 -15.34
N GLU A 167 -19.24 -13.66 -16.22
CA GLU A 167 -19.24 -13.27 -17.62
C GLU A 167 -20.00 -11.95 -17.84
N GLY A 168 -19.55 -11.17 -18.82
CA GLY A 168 -20.17 -9.91 -19.23
C GLY A 168 -19.74 -8.70 -18.40
N ASP A 169 -18.78 -8.85 -17.52
CA ASP A 169 -18.27 -7.80 -16.66
C ASP A 169 -17.45 -6.76 -17.45
N ARG A 170 -17.91 -5.51 -17.44
CA ARG A 170 -17.17 -4.36 -17.99
C ARG A 170 -16.82 -3.38 -16.89
N TRP A 171 -15.60 -2.87 -16.92
CA TRP A 171 -15.08 -1.98 -15.88
C TRP A 171 -14.16 -0.90 -16.45
N ASN A 172 -14.25 0.31 -15.90
CA ASN A 172 -13.33 1.39 -16.26
C ASN A 172 -12.02 1.26 -15.52
N THR A 173 -10.96 0.85 -16.22
CA THR A 173 -9.64 0.61 -15.63
C THR A 173 -8.52 0.82 -16.63
N ASP A 174 -7.29 0.90 -16.12
CA ASP A 174 -6.07 0.83 -16.94
C ASP A 174 -5.70 -0.64 -17.16
N VAL A 175 -5.79 -1.09 -18.41
CA VAL A 175 -5.52 -2.48 -18.83
C VAL A 175 -4.13 -2.94 -18.41
N SER A 176 -3.13 -2.08 -18.53
CA SER A 176 -1.74 -2.43 -18.20
C SER A 176 -1.58 -2.64 -16.68
N CYS A 177 -2.25 -1.82 -15.87
CA CYS A 177 -2.28 -1.98 -14.43
C CYS A 177 -3.02 -3.26 -14.01
N LEU A 178 -4.19 -3.49 -14.58
CA LEU A 178 -4.98 -4.70 -14.34
C LEU A 178 -4.19 -5.96 -14.69
N SER A 179 -3.57 -6.00 -15.87
CA SER A 179 -2.72 -7.12 -16.30
C SER A 179 -1.61 -7.42 -15.31
N LYS A 180 -0.91 -6.39 -14.83
CA LYS A 180 0.19 -6.55 -13.86
C LYS A 180 -0.31 -7.09 -12.53
N ILE A 181 -1.44 -6.58 -12.03
CA ILE A 181 -2.03 -7.03 -10.76
C ILE A 181 -2.40 -8.51 -10.87
N VAL A 182 -3.14 -8.90 -11.91
CA VAL A 182 -3.62 -10.27 -12.10
C VAL A 182 -2.44 -11.24 -12.29
N ASN A 183 -1.48 -10.90 -13.16
CA ASN A 183 -0.27 -11.71 -13.35
C ASN A 183 0.52 -11.90 -12.06
N ASN A 184 0.71 -10.84 -11.27
CA ASN A 184 1.43 -10.93 -10.00
C ASN A 184 0.70 -11.82 -8.98
N LEU A 185 -0.62 -11.70 -8.88
CA LEU A 185 -1.41 -12.52 -7.96
C LEU A 185 -1.34 -14.01 -8.35
N ILE A 186 -1.53 -14.34 -9.63
CA ILE A 186 -1.51 -15.73 -10.11
C ILE A 186 -0.10 -16.30 -10.02
N SER A 187 0.92 -15.57 -10.47
CA SER A 187 2.33 -15.99 -10.37
C SER A 187 2.73 -16.26 -8.92
N ASN A 188 2.33 -15.42 -7.97
CA ASN A 188 2.56 -15.64 -6.54
C ASN A 188 1.84 -16.91 -6.05
N ALA A 189 0.59 -17.13 -6.46
CA ALA A 189 -0.13 -18.35 -6.11
C ALA A 189 0.62 -19.60 -6.58
N PHE A 190 1.11 -19.63 -7.82
CA PHE A 190 1.94 -20.73 -8.32
C PHE A 190 3.26 -20.86 -7.56
N LYS A 191 3.94 -19.76 -7.26
CA LYS A 191 5.21 -19.75 -6.53
C LYS A 191 5.12 -20.40 -5.15
N TYR A 192 3.99 -20.20 -4.46
CA TYR A 192 3.80 -20.67 -3.08
C TYR A 192 2.93 -21.91 -2.95
N THR A 193 2.42 -22.48 -4.06
CA THR A 193 1.66 -23.73 -4.09
C THR A 193 2.61 -24.89 -4.43
N SER A 194 2.48 -25.98 -3.70
CA SER A 194 3.20 -27.24 -4.03
C SER A 194 2.56 -27.93 -5.23
N ASP A 195 3.31 -28.81 -5.88
CA ASP A 195 2.78 -29.65 -6.97
C ASP A 195 1.59 -30.49 -6.48
N GLY A 196 0.55 -30.60 -7.29
CA GLY A 196 -0.74 -31.22 -6.92
C GLY A 196 -1.60 -30.39 -5.99
N GLY A 197 -1.19 -29.13 -5.65
CA GLY A 197 -1.99 -28.22 -4.84
C GLY A 197 -3.17 -27.60 -5.60
N LYS A 198 -3.88 -26.69 -4.93
CA LYS A 198 -5.06 -26.04 -5.50
C LYS A 198 -4.85 -24.52 -5.60
N ILE A 199 -5.28 -23.95 -6.73
CA ILE A 199 -5.33 -22.50 -6.96
C ILE A 199 -6.72 -22.15 -7.52
N THR A 200 -7.37 -21.14 -6.96
CA THR A 200 -8.66 -20.63 -7.43
C THR A 200 -8.53 -19.15 -7.75
N VAL A 201 -8.95 -18.75 -8.94
CA VAL A 201 -9.06 -17.36 -9.38
C VAL A 201 -10.53 -16.99 -9.47
N GLU A 202 -10.95 -15.99 -8.73
CA GLU A 202 -12.32 -15.51 -8.69
C GLU A 202 -12.37 -14.06 -9.14
N GLN A 203 -13.35 -13.69 -9.95
CA GLN A 203 -13.65 -12.32 -10.34
C GLN A 203 -15.14 -12.08 -10.34
N CYS A 204 -15.57 -10.98 -9.75
CA CYS A 204 -16.95 -10.49 -9.76
C CYS A 204 -16.99 -8.96 -9.58
N ILE A 205 -18.11 -8.35 -9.91
CA ILE A 205 -18.41 -6.95 -9.61
C ILE A 205 -19.39 -6.89 -8.44
N GLU A 206 -18.97 -6.33 -7.32
CA GLU A 206 -19.79 -6.10 -6.12
C GLU A 206 -20.11 -4.60 -5.99
N GLY A 207 -21.26 -4.18 -6.50
CA GLY A 207 -21.67 -2.77 -6.52
C GLY A 207 -20.70 -1.89 -7.34
N GLU A 208 -19.98 -0.98 -6.69
CA GLU A 208 -18.99 -0.11 -7.32
C GLU A 208 -17.55 -0.64 -7.19
N ARG A 209 -17.36 -1.94 -7.06
CA ARG A 209 -16.04 -2.54 -6.86
C ARG A 209 -15.83 -3.74 -7.77
N LEU A 210 -14.72 -3.74 -8.50
CA LEU A 210 -14.19 -4.94 -9.14
C LEU A 210 -13.42 -5.75 -8.09
N CYS A 211 -13.88 -6.96 -7.83
CA CYS A 211 -13.27 -7.89 -6.88
C CYS A 211 -12.51 -8.99 -7.64
N ILE A 212 -11.21 -9.07 -7.44
CA ILE A 212 -10.37 -10.15 -7.94
C ILE A 212 -9.71 -10.84 -6.74
N ARG A 213 -9.97 -12.13 -6.59
CA ARG A 213 -9.43 -12.95 -5.50
C ARG A 213 -8.66 -14.13 -6.08
N VAL A 214 -7.43 -14.32 -5.62
CA VAL A 214 -6.63 -15.49 -5.95
C VAL A 214 -6.30 -16.22 -4.66
N SER A 215 -6.78 -17.46 -4.56
CA SER A 215 -6.60 -18.31 -3.40
C SER A 215 -5.72 -19.49 -3.74
N ASN A 216 -4.85 -19.91 -2.82
CA ASN A 216 -3.96 -21.04 -3.03
C ASN A 216 -3.80 -21.89 -1.77
N SER A 217 -3.52 -23.19 -1.95
CA SER A 217 -3.32 -24.17 -0.87
C SER A 217 -1.92 -24.16 -0.25
N GLY A 218 -1.08 -23.20 -0.61
CA GLY A 218 0.30 -23.11 -0.13
C GLY A 218 0.42 -22.61 1.32
N LYS A 219 1.66 -22.47 1.79
CA LYS A 219 1.94 -21.89 3.11
C LYS A 219 1.46 -20.42 3.13
N GLY A 220 0.60 -20.11 4.09
CA GLY A 220 0.10 -18.76 4.30
C GLY A 220 1.22 -17.75 4.64
N ILE A 221 0.91 -16.48 4.51
CA ILE A 221 1.80 -15.38 4.89
C ILE A 221 1.87 -15.33 6.44
N LYS A 222 3.08 -15.30 7.01
CA LYS A 222 3.25 -15.12 8.45
C LYS A 222 2.74 -13.74 8.86
N LYS A 223 2.07 -13.65 10.02
CA LYS A 223 1.50 -12.38 10.53
C LYS A 223 2.52 -11.28 10.82
N GLU A 224 3.81 -11.57 10.75
CA GLU A 224 4.92 -10.64 11.05
C GLU A 224 5.56 -10.02 9.80
N ASN A 225 4.97 -10.21 8.61
CA ASN A 225 5.46 -9.65 7.34
C ASN A 225 4.46 -8.64 6.75
#